data_230a9caa77e2417245ef98690f18150c
#
_entry.id   230a9caa77e2417245ef98690f18150c
#
_cell.length_a   1.000
_cell.length_b   1.000
_cell.length_c   1.000
_cell.angle_alpha   90.00
_cell.angle_beta   90.00
_cell.angle_gamma   90.00
#
_symmetry.space_group_name_H-M   'P 1'
#
loop_
_entity.id
_entity.type
_entity.pdbx_description
1 polymer ?
#
loop_
_entity_poly.entity_id
_entity_poly.type
_entity_poly.pdbx_seq_one_letter_code
_entity_poly.pdbx_strand_id
1 'polypeptide(L)'
;LYERCGSLKVECTMIRRAADPGDSKKGPINAIKPVLKVPSHHGPDVMTVKPEIDINSMAVAVPTTLMHCHSIVAFLPEGHGLTTASVLKLWAEHPRIIIMNGGETNITTTAEVMEYARDIGRKWGDLHEIFVWEDGVKLDGNTLYYFQAIHQESDVIPENIDAIRALMGTESDWRVSVAKTDKAIFAYNGL
;
A
#
# COMPACT_ATOMS: atom_id res chain seq x y z
N LEU A 1 -10.09 4.17 6.24
CA LEU A 1 -10.76 5.49 6.06
C LEU A 1 -12.22 5.33 5.65
N TYR A 2 -12.52 4.57 4.59
CA TYR A 2 -13.89 4.37 4.11
C TYR A 2 -14.82 3.88 5.23
N GLU A 3 -14.47 2.85 5.96
CA GLU A 3 -15.24 2.32 7.08
C GLU A 3 -15.53 3.36 8.19
N ARG A 4 -14.63 4.32 8.35
CA ARG A 4 -14.77 5.40 9.34
C ARG A 4 -15.63 6.55 8.85
N CYS A 5 -15.56 6.87 7.55
CA CYS A 5 -16.18 8.06 6.96
C CYS A 5 -17.47 7.77 6.18
N GLY A 6 -17.73 6.49 5.83
CA GLY A 6 -18.92 6.07 5.08
C GLY A 6 -18.86 6.38 3.57
N SER A 7 -18.01 7.29 3.14
CA SER A 7 -17.73 7.57 1.73
C SER A 7 -16.27 7.99 1.54
N LEU A 8 -15.71 7.73 0.36
CA LEU A 8 -14.35 8.07 0.03
C LEU A 8 -14.20 8.24 -1.48
N LYS A 9 -13.66 9.39 -1.90
CA LYS A 9 -13.17 9.58 -3.26
C LYS A 9 -11.66 9.61 -3.24
N VAL A 10 -11.02 8.94 -4.20
CA VAL A 10 -9.56 8.80 -4.25
C VAL A 10 -9.04 9.10 -5.65
N GLU A 11 -8.03 9.95 -5.72
CA GLU A 11 -7.17 10.15 -6.89
C GLU A 11 -5.80 9.53 -6.58
N CYS A 12 -5.39 8.56 -7.38
CA CYS A 12 -4.16 7.82 -7.14
C CYS A 12 -3.23 7.88 -8.35
N THR A 13 -1.98 8.28 -8.15
CA THR A 13 -0.91 8.11 -9.12
C THR A 13 0.03 7.00 -8.67
N MET A 14 0.03 5.91 -9.40
CA MET A 14 0.86 4.74 -9.14
C MET A 14 2.19 4.87 -9.88
N ILE A 15 3.26 5.15 -9.16
CA ILE A 15 4.63 5.15 -9.66
C ILE A 15 5.14 3.73 -9.52
N ARG A 16 5.12 3.00 -10.64
CA ARG A 16 5.38 1.57 -10.67
C ARG A 16 6.82 1.30 -11.04
N ARG A 17 7.43 0.31 -10.38
CA ARG A 17 8.67 -0.26 -10.87
C ARG A 17 8.52 -0.74 -12.32
N ALA A 18 9.60 -0.68 -13.08
CA ALA A 18 9.60 -0.95 -14.52
C ALA A 18 9.43 -2.44 -14.82
N ALA A 19 10.04 -3.29 -14.01
CA ALA A 19 10.08 -4.74 -14.21
C ALA A 19 10.30 -5.45 -12.87
N ASP A 20 9.99 -6.74 -12.83
CA ASP A 20 10.42 -7.62 -11.75
C ASP A 20 11.95 -7.72 -11.72
N PRO A 21 12.58 -7.93 -10.55
CA PRO A 21 14.03 -8.03 -10.46
C PRO A 21 14.66 -9.07 -11.40
N GLY A 22 13.91 -10.13 -11.72
CA GLY A 22 14.34 -11.18 -12.67
C GLY A 22 13.95 -10.95 -14.13
N ASP A 23 13.20 -9.90 -14.47
CA ASP A 23 12.68 -9.65 -15.82
C ASP A 23 13.45 -8.52 -16.53
N SER A 24 14.49 -8.89 -17.25
CA SER A 24 15.30 -7.96 -18.03
C SER A 24 14.64 -7.48 -19.32
N LYS A 25 13.49 -8.03 -19.71
CA LYS A 25 12.87 -7.77 -21.02
C LYS A 25 11.72 -6.76 -20.98
N LYS A 26 11.18 -6.48 -19.82
CA LYS A 26 10.03 -5.59 -19.65
C LYS A 26 10.41 -4.36 -18.84
N GLY A 27 9.97 -3.24 -19.30
CA GLY A 27 10.11 -1.98 -18.61
C GLY A 27 11.11 -1.02 -19.25
N PRO A 28 10.98 0.27 -18.95
CA PRO A 28 11.85 1.28 -19.53
C PRO A 28 13.22 1.24 -18.86
N ILE A 29 14.27 1.10 -19.66
CA ILE A 29 15.63 1.35 -19.22
C ILE A 29 15.88 2.84 -19.43
N ASN A 30 16.18 3.57 -18.37
CA ASN A 30 16.46 5.01 -18.40
C ASN A 30 15.36 5.85 -19.07
N ALA A 31 14.09 5.51 -18.83
CA ALA A 31 12.93 6.26 -19.33
C ALA A 31 11.74 6.20 -18.35
N ILE A 32 10.88 7.19 -18.41
CA ILE A 32 9.60 7.22 -17.69
C ILE A 32 8.51 6.89 -18.70
N LYS A 33 7.70 5.88 -18.43
CA LYS A 33 6.65 5.41 -19.33
C LYS A 33 5.28 5.61 -18.71
N PRO A 34 4.48 6.61 -19.14
CA PRO A 34 3.10 6.75 -18.68
C PRO A 34 2.21 5.65 -19.28
N VAL A 35 1.23 5.24 -18.51
CA VAL A 35 0.10 4.43 -19.00
C VAL A 35 -0.93 5.41 -19.55
N LEU A 36 -1.12 5.42 -20.87
CA LEU A 36 -1.96 6.43 -21.56
C LEU A 36 -3.47 6.16 -21.45
N LYS A 37 -3.86 5.10 -20.76
CA LYS A 37 -5.26 4.79 -20.45
C LYS A 37 -5.60 5.33 -19.06
N VAL A 38 -6.61 6.21 -18.97
CA VAL A 38 -7.15 6.74 -17.72
C VAL A 38 -8.64 6.41 -17.64
N PRO A 39 -9.13 5.84 -16.52
CA PRO A 39 -8.34 5.33 -15.41
C PRO A 39 -7.46 4.15 -15.84
N SER A 40 -6.32 3.97 -15.15
CA SER A 40 -5.57 2.72 -15.26
C SER A 40 -6.41 1.58 -14.67
N HIS A 41 -6.09 0.32 -14.96
CA HIS A 41 -6.90 -0.83 -14.50
C HIS A 41 -7.03 -0.93 -12.97
N HIS A 42 -6.11 -0.36 -12.21
CA HIS A 42 -6.07 -0.47 -10.76
C HIS A 42 -7.28 0.15 -10.06
N GLY A 43 -7.75 1.32 -10.51
CA GLY A 43 -8.96 1.93 -9.96
C GLY A 43 -10.20 1.05 -10.16
N PRO A 44 -10.52 0.64 -11.41
CA PRO A 44 -11.58 -0.34 -11.66
C PRO A 44 -11.45 -1.64 -10.85
N ASP A 45 -10.23 -2.18 -10.67
CA ASP A 45 -10.00 -3.40 -9.89
C ASP A 45 -10.41 -3.20 -8.41
N VAL A 46 -10.09 -2.05 -7.80
CA VAL A 46 -10.55 -1.71 -6.44
C VAL A 46 -12.07 -1.66 -6.38
N MET A 47 -12.73 -1.04 -7.36
CA MET A 47 -14.19 -0.92 -7.40
C MET A 47 -14.91 -2.26 -7.60
N THR A 48 -14.23 -3.30 -8.09
CA THR A 48 -14.83 -4.66 -8.13
C THR A 48 -15.04 -5.24 -6.73
N VAL A 49 -14.21 -4.84 -5.76
CA VAL A 49 -14.25 -5.33 -4.37
C VAL A 49 -14.97 -4.35 -3.45
N LYS A 50 -14.80 -3.06 -3.69
CA LYS A 50 -15.39 -1.95 -2.92
C LYS A 50 -15.99 -0.92 -3.85
N PRO A 51 -17.17 -1.18 -4.43
CA PRO A 51 -17.82 -0.29 -5.40
C PRO A 51 -18.20 1.07 -4.84
N GLU A 52 -18.27 1.18 -3.50
CA GLU A 52 -18.60 2.43 -2.81
C GLU A 52 -17.42 3.41 -2.74
N ILE A 53 -16.22 2.97 -3.08
CA ILE A 53 -15.05 3.85 -3.17
C ILE A 53 -14.96 4.40 -4.59
N ASP A 54 -15.17 5.71 -4.74
CA ASP A 54 -14.94 6.41 -6.01
C ASP A 54 -13.43 6.62 -6.19
N ILE A 55 -12.80 5.74 -6.96
CA ILE A 55 -11.35 5.81 -7.19
C ILE A 55 -11.01 6.00 -8.66
N ASN A 56 -10.21 7.03 -8.93
CA ASN A 56 -9.59 7.24 -10.21
C ASN A 56 -8.07 7.02 -10.11
N SER A 57 -7.48 6.35 -11.08
CA SER A 57 -6.07 6.00 -11.02
C SER A 57 -5.33 6.28 -12.32
N MET A 58 -4.16 6.86 -12.18
CA MET A 58 -3.14 6.97 -13.23
C MET A 58 -1.95 6.08 -12.88
N ALA A 59 -1.15 5.68 -13.86
CA ALA A 59 0.04 4.90 -13.61
C ALA A 59 1.20 5.33 -14.50
N VAL A 60 2.41 5.26 -13.96
CA VAL A 60 3.65 5.51 -14.65
C VAL A 60 4.69 4.47 -14.24
N ALA A 61 5.40 3.89 -15.21
CA ALA A 61 6.53 3.00 -14.94
C ALA A 61 7.83 3.82 -14.96
N VAL A 62 8.67 3.61 -13.96
CA VAL A 62 9.96 4.28 -13.79
C VAL A 62 11.10 3.25 -13.77
N PRO A 63 12.34 3.61 -14.12
CA PRO A 63 13.45 2.67 -14.22
C PRO A 63 13.98 2.25 -12.84
N THR A 64 13.17 1.52 -12.09
CA THR A 64 13.53 0.89 -10.81
C THR A 64 12.94 -0.50 -10.74
N THR A 65 13.54 -1.36 -9.92
CA THR A 65 13.02 -2.69 -9.57
C THR A 65 12.57 -2.77 -8.11
N LEU A 66 12.69 -1.65 -7.37
CA LEU A 66 12.48 -1.61 -5.93
C LEU A 66 11.13 -0.96 -5.61
N MET A 67 10.13 -1.78 -5.31
CA MET A 67 8.81 -1.40 -4.83
C MET A 67 8.00 -0.51 -5.80
N HIS A 68 6.74 -0.35 -5.48
CA HIS A 68 5.88 0.69 -6.03
C HIS A 68 5.81 1.84 -5.03
N CYS A 69 5.68 3.07 -5.52
CA CYS A 69 5.33 4.22 -4.70
C CYS A 69 4.01 4.79 -5.22
N HIS A 70 3.06 5.02 -4.34
CA HIS A 70 1.78 5.62 -4.71
C HIS A 70 1.67 7.01 -4.10
N SER A 71 1.35 8.00 -4.94
CA SER A 71 0.89 9.32 -4.51
C SER A 71 -0.62 9.31 -4.47
N ILE A 72 -1.20 9.56 -3.30
CA ILE A 72 -2.64 9.45 -3.07
C ILE A 72 -3.20 10.76 -2.56
N VAL A 73 -4.31 11.16 -3.16
CA VAL A 73 -5.17 12.25 -2.69
C VAL A 73 -6.54 11.66 -2.42
N ALA A 74 -6.97 11.69 -1.16
CA ALA A 74 -8.27 11.19 -0.75
C ALA A 74 -9.17 12.34 -0.28
N PHE A 75 -10.39 12.38 -0.80
CA PHE A 75 -11.39 13.38 -0.45
C PHE A 75 -12.37 12.77 0.55
N LEU A 76 -12.36 13.29 1.75
CA LEU A 76 -13.22 12.87 2.84
C LEU A 76 -14.54 13.66 2.79
N PRO A 77 -15.65 13.08 3.27
CA PRO A 77 -16.92 13.81 3.35
C PRO A 77 -16.83 14.98 4.33
N GLU A 78 -17.66 15.99 4.14
CA GLU A 78 -17.76 17.09 5.10
C GLU A 78 -18.16 16.57 6.49
N GLY A 79 -17.60 17.17 7.51
CA GLY A 79 -17.89 16.78 8.89
C GLY A 79 -17.27 15.46 9.34
N HIS A 80 -16.28 14.94 8.62
CA HIS A 80 -15.57 13.68 8.94
C HIS A 80 -14.94 13.66 10.34
N GLY A 81 -14.62 14.81 10.93
CA GLY A 81 -14.10 14.93 12.30
C GLY A 81 -12.68 14.37 12.51
N LEU A 82 -11.95 14.07 11.43
CA LEU A 82 -10.59 13.56 11.50
C LEU A 82 -9.56 14.70 11.49
N THR A 83 -8.40 14.42 12.04
CA THR A 83 -7.17 15.22 11.95
C THR A 83 -6.06 14.32 11.38
N THR A 84 -4.95 14.90 10.93
CA THR A 84 -3.78 14.10 10.50
C THR A 84 -3.38 13.09 11.58
N ALA A 85 -3.30 13.52 12.85
CA ALA A 85 -2.94 12.64 13.96
C ALA A 85 -3.94 11.48 14.16
N SER A 86 -5.25 11.74 14.01
CA SER A 86 -6.26 10.68 14.13
C SER A 86 -6.24 9.70 12.95
N VAL A 87 -5.88 10.16 11.74
CA VAL A 87 -5.67 9.29 10.58
C VAL A 87 -4.47 8.38 10.81
N LEU A 88 -3.34 8.93 11.24
CA LEU A 88 -2.14 8.16 11.57
C LEU A 88 -2.42 7.12 12.66
N LYS A 89 -3.12 7.50 13.72
CA LYS A 89 -3.53 6.59 14.78
C LYS A 89 -4.40 5.45 14.25
N LEU A 90 -5.39 5.77 13.41
CA LEU A 90 -6.28 4.78 12.81
C LEU A 90 -5.50 3.76 11.95
N TRP A 91 -4.51 4.22 11.19
CA TRP A 91 -3.67 3.35 10.39
C TRP A 91 -2.71 2.51 11.23
N ALA A 92 -2.15 3.06 12.31
CA ALA A 92 -1.27 2.34 13.23
C ALA A 92 -1.97 1.16 13.95
N GLU A 93 -3.32 1.18 14.02
CA GLU A 93 -4.10 0.07 14.55
C GLU A 93 -4.23 -1.12 13.57
N HIS A 94 -3.85 -0.92 12.30
CA HIS A 94 -3.93 -1.98 11.29
C HIS A 94 -2.61 -2.76 11.21
N PRO A 95 -2.65 -4.10 11.38
CA PRO A 95 -1.42 -4.91 11.50
C PRO A 95 -0.54 -4.92 10.25
N ARG A 96 -1.10 -4.56 9.08
CA ARG A 96 -0.37 -4.53 7.80
C ARG A 96 -0.12 -3.12 7.29
N ILE A 97 0.02 -2.16 8.20
CA ILE A 97 0.46 -0.81 7.87
C ILE A 97 1.62 -0.45 8.80
N ILE A 98 2.75 -0.10 8.21
CA ILE A 98 3.90 0.48 8.90
C ILE A 98 3.89 1.98 8.65
N ILE A 99 3.90 2.76 9.72
CA ILE A 99 4.02 4.21 9.66
C ILE A 99 5.37 4.60 10.24
N MET A 100 6.13 5.38 9.51
CA MET A 100 7.46 5.77 9.93
C MET A 100 7.78 7.20 9.49
N ASN A 101 8.37 7.97 10.39
CA ASN A 101 8.88 9.29 10.07
C ASN A 101 10.19 9.15 9.30
N GLY A 102 10.19 9.52 8.03
CA GLY A 102 11.34 9.39 7.15
C GLY A 102 12.50 10.30 7.55
N GLY A 103 12.19 11.52 7.99
CA GLY A 103 13.21 12.47 8.42
C GLY A 103 13.95 12.05 9.69
N GLU A 104 13.27 11.40 10.64
CA GLU A 104 13.88 10.91 11.88
C GLU A 104 14.66 9.61 11.71
N THR A 105 14.15 8.71 10.83
CA THR A 105 14.75 7.39 10.62
C THR A 105 15.74 7.33 9.46
N ASN A 106 15.80 8.38 8.63
CA ASN A 106 16.51 8.41 7.35
C ASN A 106 16.01 7.36 6.34
N ILE A 107 14.74 6.92 6.45
CA ILE A 107 14.10 6.01 5.49
C ILE A 107 13.18 6.85 4.59
N THR A 108 13.75 7.43 3.55
CA THR A 108 13.08 8.41 2.67
C THR A 108 12.85 7.90 1.25
N THR A 109 13.39 6.74 0.92
CA THR A 109 13.30 6.12 -0.41
C THR A 109 12.80 4.68 -0.34
N THR A 110 12.27 4.16 -1.45
CA THR A 110 11.87 2.76 -1.55
C THR A 110 13.05 1.79 -1.37
N ALA A 111 14.27 2.21 -1.66
CA ALA A 111 15.47 1.41 -1.43
C ALA A 111 15.76 1.25 0.08
N GLU A 112 15.65 2.35 0.84
CA GLU A 112 15.83 2.33 2.31
C GLU A 112 14.70 1.55 2.99
N VAL A 113 13.46 1.58 2.48
CA VAL A 113 12.38 0.72 2.96
C VAL A 113 12.72 -0.77 2.75
N MET A 114 13.33 -1.14 1.63
CA MET A 114 13.81 -2.51 1.41
C MET A 114 14.93 -2.90 2.37
N GLU A 115 15.88 -1.99 2.64
CA GLU A 115 16.93 -2.24 3.65
C GLU A 115 16.32 -2.38 5.05
N TYR A 116 15.36 -1.53 5.42
CA TYR A 116 14.63 -1.67 6.69
C TYR A 116 14.00 -3.06 6.83
N ALA A 117 13.37 -3.58 5.78
CA ALA A 117 12.80 -4.93 5.81
C ALA A 117 13.87 -6.00 6.09
N ARG A 118 15.08 -5.85 5.56
CA ARG A 118 16.23 -6.74 5.83
C ARG A 118 16.74 -6.57 7.26
N ASP A 119 16.84 -5.34 7.75
CA ASP A 119 17.32 -5.02 9.09
C ASP A 119 16.42 -5.61 10.18
N ILE A 120 15.12 -5.66 9.95
CA ILE A 120 14.17 -6.34 10.87
C ILE A 120 14.11 -7.86 10.68
N GLY A 121 15.04 -8.45 9.91
CA GLY A 121 15.19 -9.89 9.75
C GLY A 121 14.25 -10.54 8.73
N ARG A 122 13.59 -9.77 7.86
CA ARG A 122 12.73 -10.35 6.82
C ARG A 122 13.57 -11.01 5.74
N LYS A 123 13.28 -12.30 5.47
CA LYS A 123 13.93 -13.02 4.36
C LYS A 123 13.66 -12.31 3.04
N TRP A 124 14.68 -12.23 2.21
CA TRP A 124 14.61 -11.63 0.87
C TRP A 124 14.33 -10.12 0.86
N GLY A 125 14.21 -9.48 2.03
CA GLY A 125 13.71 -8.11 2.18
C GLY A 125 12.20 -8.01 1.98
N ASP A 126 11.46 -9.08 2.24
CA ASP A 126 10.00 -9.13 2.11
C ASP A 126 9.32 -8.17 3.09
N LEU A 127 8.50 -7.29 2.56
CA LEU A 127 7.65 -6.42 3.35
C LEU A 127 6.19 -6.71 2.99
N HIS A 128 5.48 -7.31 3.92
CA HIS A 128 4.07 -7.72 3.73
C HIS A 128 3.08 -6.61 4.08
N GLU A 129 3.59 -5.52 4.62
CA GLU A 129 2.84 -4.36 5.05
C GLU A 129 2.95 -3.22 4.02
N ILE A 130 1.93 -2.39 3.96
CA ILE A 130 2.00 -1.10 3.28
C ILE A 130 2.85 -0.16 4.14
N PHE A 131 3.87 0.44 3.56
CA PHE A 131 4.71 1.43 4.22
C PHE A 131 4.20 2.84 3.94
N VAL A 132 3.99 3.64 4.98
CA VAL A 132 3.53 5.03 4.87
C VAL A 132 4.56 5.95 5.52
N TRP A 133 5.00 6.97 4.79
CA TRP A 133 5.83 8.02 5.35
C TRP A 133 4.97 9.01 6.15
N GLU A 134 5.15 9.04 7.47
CA GLU A 134 4.39 9.87 8.40
C GLU A 134 4.47 11.37 8.06
N ASP A 135 5.69 11.85 7.83
CA ASP A 135 6.00 13.24 7.48
C ASP A 135 5.44 13.66 6.11
N GLY A 136 5.05 12.70 5.27
CA GLY A 136 4.33 12.91 4.02
C GLY A 136 2.80 12.92 4.14
N VAL A 137 2.24 12.69 5.34
CA VAL A 137 0.79 12.65 5.56
C VAL A 137 0.27 14.02 5.98
N LYS A 138 -0.66 14.57 5.21
CA LYS A 138 -1.30 15.86 5.52
C LYS A 138 -2.79 15.80 5.24
N LEU A 139 -3.60 16.13 6.23
CA LEU A 139 -5.02 16.41 6.07
C LEU A 139 -5.22 17.94 6.08
N ASP A 140 -5.73 18.46 4.97
CA ASP A 140 -6.01 19.88 4.75
C ASP A 140 -7.50 20.06 4.39
N GLY A 141 -8.29 20.57 5.32
CA GLY A 141 -9.74 20.53 5.18
C GLY A 141 -10.25 19.09 5.02
N ASN A 142 -10.90 18.82 3.90
CA ASN A 142 -11.41 17.50 3.58
C ASN A 142 -10.47 16.68 2.67
N THR A 143 -9.26 17.18 2.38
CA THR A 143 -8.33 16.53 1.46
C THR A 143 -7.15 15.97 2.20
N LEU A 144 -6.98 14.66 2.12
CA LEU A 144 -5.86 13.92 2.69
C LEU A 144 -4.84 13.60 1.60
N TYR A 145 -3.60 13.99 1.82
CA TYR A 145 -2.45 13.72 0.97
C TYR A 145 -1.51 12.74 1.66
N TYR A 146 -1.00 11.74 0.94
CA TYR A 146 0.05 10.88 1.46
C TYR A 146 0.77 10.08 0.38
N PHE A 147 1.95 9.58 0.74
CA PHE A 147 2.69 8.61 -0.04
C PHE A 147 2.73 7.27 0.69
N GLN A 148 2.67 6.20 -0.09
CA GLN A 148 2.90 4.85 0.42
C GLN A 148 3.81 4.07 -0.52
N ALA A 149 4.60 3.16 0.06
CA ALA A 149 5.39 2.19 -0.69
C ALA A 149 4.81 0.79 -0.51
N ILE A 150 4.88 -0.02 -1.57
CA ILE A 150 4.35 -1.38 -1.62
C ILE A 150 5.39 -2.30 -2.25
N HIS A 151 5.79 -3.32 -1.52
CA HIS A 151 6.62 -4.40 -2.04
C HIS A 151 5.73 -5.45 -2.69
N GLN A 152 5.37 -5.22 -3.95
CA GLN A 152 4.33 -5.99 -4.65
C GLN A 152 4.58 -7.51 -4.66
N GLU A 153 5.84 -7.96 -4.66
CA GLU A 153 6.15 -9.39 -4.65
C GLU A 153 5.76 -10.08 -3.35
N SER A 154 5.76 -9.35 -2.24
CA SER A 154 5.53 -9.92 -0.92
C SER A 154 4.18 -9.55 -0.31
N ASP A 155 3.67 -8.33 -0.51
CA ASP A 155 2.41 -7.88 0.09
C ASP A 155 1.19 -8.68 -0.40
N VAL A 156 1.21 -9.12 -1.65
CA VAL A 156 0.13 -9.94 -2.23
C VAL A 156 0.03 -11.35 -1.63
N ILE A 157 1.09 -11.86 -1.01
CA ILE A 157 1.11 -13.23 -0.49
C ILE A 157 0.11 -13.40 0.66
N PRO A 158 0.17 -12.61 1.75
CA PRO A 158 -0.79 -12.71 2.82
C PRO A 158 -2.23 -12.39 2.36
N GLU A 159 -2.40 -11.43 1.47
CA GLU A 159 -3.70 -11.06 0.94
C GLU A 159 -4.35 -12.20 0.15
N ASN A 160 -3.58 -12.92 -0.68
CA ASN A 160 -4.07 -14.08 -1.40
C ASN A 160 -4.45 -15.23 -0.45
N ILE A 161 -3.70 -15.47 0.62
CA ILE A 161 -4.02 -16.49 1.63
C ILE A 161 -5.35 -16.15 2.32
N ASP A 162 -5.53 -14.88 2.69
CA ASP A 162 -6.76 -14.43 3.34
C ASP A 162 -7.96 -14.47 2.39
N ALA A 163 -7.76 -14.11 1.12
CA ALA A 163 -8.79 -14.21 0.09
C ALA A 163 -9.23 -15.67 -0.14
N ILE A 164 -8.29 -16.61 -0.23
CA ILE A 164 -8.59 -18.06 -0.34
C ILE A 164 -9.40 -18.52 0.87
N ARG A 165 -9.03 -18.10 2.07
CA ARG A 165 -9.72 -18.49 3.31
C ARG A 165 -11.17 -17.97 3.33
N ALA A 166 -11.37 -16.74 2.86
CA ALA A 166 -12.70 -16.15 2.70
C ALA A 166 -13.54 -16.88 1.64
N LEU A 167 -12.95 -17.16 0.47
CA LEU A 167 -13.63 -17.89 -0.63
C LEU A 167 -14.04 -19.30 -0.21
N MET A 168 -13.20 -19.98 0.58
CA MET A 168 -13.49 -21.32 1.10
C MET A 168 -14.46 -21.32 2.30
N GLY A 169 -14.85 -20.14 2.81
CA GLY A 169 -15.70 -20.02 3.98
C GLY A 169 -15.10 -20.58 5.28
N THR A 170 -13.77 -20.74 5.35
CA THR A 170 -13.09 -21.30 6.52
C THR A 170 -12.84 -20.28 7.62
N GLU A 171 -12.93 -18.99 7.30
CA GLU A 171 -12.91 -17.88 8.25
C GLU A 171 -13.68 -16.70 7.65
N SER A 172 -14.64 -16.18 8.39
CA SER A 172 -15.48 -15.04 7.99
C SER A 172 -15.05 -13.72 8.63
N ASP A 173 -14.33 -13.78 9.74
CA ASP A 173 -13.74 -12.59 10.37
C ASP A 173 -12.36 -12.32 9.78
N TRP A 174 -12.25 -11.20 9.05
CA TRP A 174 -11.01 -10.82 8.40
C TRP A 174 -9.86 -10.59 9.41
N ARG A 175 -10.16 -10.11 10.61
CA ARG A 175 -9.15 -9.85 11.66
C ARG A 175 -8.53 -11.18 12.14
N VAL A 176 -9.38 -12.18 12.31
CA VAL A 176 -8.93 -13.53 12.68
C VAL A 176 -8.14 -14.17 11.55
N SER A 177 -8.57 -13.98 10.30
CA SER A 177 -7.85 -14.46 9.13
C SER A 177 -6.46 -13.84 9.02
N VAL A 178 -6.37 -12.51 9.08
CA VAL A 178 -5.11 -11.76 9.06
C VAL A 178 -4.16 -12.24 10.17
N ALA A 179 -4.64 -12.34 11.41
CA ALA A 179 -3.81 -12.80 12.53
C ALA A 179 -3.27 -14.23 12.34
N LYS A 180 -4.07 -15.13 11.75
CA LYS A 180 -3.61 -16.50 11.42
C LYS A 180 -2.53 -16.49 10.35
N THR A 181 -2.70 -15.68 9.31
CA THR A 181 -1.77 -15.57 8.20
C THR A 181 -0.45 -14.95 8.65
N ASP A 182 -0.50 -13.84 9.36
CA ASP A 182 0.69 -13.14 9.84
C ASP A 182 1.50 -14.02 10.78
N LYS A 183 0.85 -14.73 11.72
CA LYS A 183 1.51 -15.70 12.58
C LYS A 183 2.25 -16.78 11.79
N ALA A 184 1.67 -17.28 10.70
CA ALA A 184 2.30 -18.31 9.89
C ALA A 184 3.49 -17.76 9.08
N ILE A 185 3.36 -16.57 8.51
CA ILE A 185 4.41 -15.92 7.72
C ILE A 185 5.58 -15.52 8.61
N PHE A 186 5.33 -14.92 9.78
CA PHE A 186 6.39 -14.51 10.69
C PHE A 186 7.11 -15.70 11.31
N ALA A 187 6.38 -16.79 11.65
CA ALA A 187 7.02 -18.02 12.09
C ALA A 187 7.95 -18.62 11.01
N TYR A 188 7.57 -18.54 9.73
CA TYR A 188 8.42 -18.98 8.61
C TYR A 188 9.66 -18.10 8.45
N ASN A 189 9.56 -16.80 8.70
CA ASN A 189 10.67 -15.86 8.64
C ASN A 189 11.61 -15.92 9.86
N GLY A 190 11.26 -16.71 10.88
CA GLY A 190 12.07 -16.88 12.09
C GLY A 190 11.95 -15.72 13.08
N LEU A 191 10.84 -14.97 13.00
CA LEU A 191 10.51 -13.84 13.89
C LEU A 191 9.51 -14.25 14.97
#